data_183f753ae79105e5dfdc98b2a4473936
#
_entry.id   183f753ae79105e5dfdc98b2a4473936
#
_cell.length_a   1.000
_cell.length_b   1.000
_cell.length_c   1.000
_cell.angle_alpha   90.00
_cell.angle_beta   90.00
_cell.angle_gamma   90.00
#
_symmetry.space_group_name_H-M   'P 1'
#
loop_
_entity.id
_entity.type
_entity.pdbx_description
1 polymer ?
#
loop_
_entity_poly.entity_id
_entity_poly.type
_entity_poly.pdbx_seq_one_letter_code
_entity_poly.pdbx_strand_id
1 'polypeptide(L)'
;ASACTDVTGFGLIGHLLEMLRASRMDASLDLGDVPALDGAQETLAAGISSSLAPENLRLRRAIEDIDAVSALPAYPLLFDPQTAGGLLAAVAAAKADACVADLRKLGYQRAAIIGEVRAMVGAEPRIRIQSERAETRPVRRSEQVDLV
;
A
#
# COMPACT_ATOMS: atom_id res chain seq x y z
N ALA A 1 -13.12 -9.65 2.53
CA ALA A 1 -11.91 -9.11 3.15
C ALA A 1 -11.76 -9.66 4.56
N SER A 2 -10.54 -9.94 4.99
CA SER A 2 -10.24 -10.32 6.38
C SER A 2 -9.94 -9.10 7.26
N ALA A 3 -9.49 -8.00 6.66
CA ALA A 3 -9.31 -6.69 7.27
C ALA A 3 -9.58 -5.60 6.23
N CYS A 4 -9.99 -4.43 6.68
CA CYS A 4 -10.26 -3.28 5.81
C CYS A 4 -10.16 -1.99 6.62
N THR A 5 -9.62 -0.94 6.02
CA THR A 5 -9.61 0.42 6.55
C THR A 5 -9.77 1.43 5.42
N ASP A 6 -10.24 2.62 5.73
CA ASP A 6 -10.10 3.78 4.86
C ASP A 6 -8.69 4.38 4.97
N VAL A 7 -8.20 4.93 3.89
CA VAL A 7 -6.90 5.64 3.85
C VAL A 7 -7.17 7.12 4.00
N THR A 8 -6.77 7.68 5.14
CA THR A 8 -7.01 9.08 5.49
C THR A 8 -5.74 9.81 5.93
N GLY A 9 -5.76 10.57 7.01
CA GLY A 9 -4.71 11.49 7.44
C GLY A 9 -3.32 10.90 7.67
N PHE A 10 -3.20 9.60 7.95
CA PHE A 10 -1.90 8.95 8.15
C PHE A 10 -1.25 8.43 6.85
N GLY A 11 -1.91 8.64 5.70
CA GLY A 11 -1.46 8.12 4.42
C GLY A 11 -1.55 6.58 4.33
N LEU A 12 -1.19 6.04 3.18
CA LEU A 12 -1.26 4.59 2.95
C LEU A 12 -0.41 3.80 3.96
N ILE A 13 0.82 4.22 4.21
CA ILE A 13 1.74 3.52 5.13
C ILE A 13 1.20 3.52 6.56
N GLY A 14 0.61 4.62 7.04
CA GLY A 14 0.08 4.70 8.39
C GLY A 14 -1.05 3.70 8.61
N HIS A 15 -2.03 3.70 7.74
CA HIS A 15 -3.17 2.79 7.83
C HIS A 15 -2.80 1.33 7.60
N LEU A 16 -1.88 1.04 6.67
CA LEU A 16 -1.33 -0.30 6.51
C LEU A 16 -0.64 -0.79 7.79
N LEU A 17 0.19 0.05 8.43
CA LEU A 17 0.87 -0.31 9.68
C LEU A 17 -0.11 -0.61 10.81
N GLU A 18 -1.22 0.11 10.91
CA GLU A 18 -2.27 -0.19 11.89
C GLU A 18 -2.86 -1.58 11.66
N MET A 19 -3.19 -1.93 10.40
CA MET A 19 -3.68 -3.26 10.04
C MET A 19 -2.64 -4.35 10.36
N LEU A 20 -1.38 -4.11 10.01
CA LEU A 20 -0.28 -5.07 10.22
C LEU A 20 0.00 -5.31 11.70
N ARG A 21 -0.03 -4.26 12.54
CA ARG A 21 0.12 -4.39 13.99
C ARG A 21 -1.01 -5.22 14.61
N ALA A 22 -2.25 -4.91 14.24
CA ALA A 22 -3.42 -5.63 14.73
C ALA A 22 -3.39 -7.13 14.39
N SER A 23 -2.85 -7.47 13.22
CA SER A 23 -2.77 -8.85 12.72
C SER A 23 -1.43 -9.55 12.96
N ARG A 24 -0.41 -8.82 13.46
CA ARG A 24 0.97 -9.32 13.65
C ARG A 24 1.55 -9.88 12.36
N MET A 25 1.47 -9.11 11.30
CA MET A 25 1.93 -9.48 9.96
C MET A 25 2.91 -8.45 9.42
N ASP A 26 3.69 -8.83 8.42
CA ASP A 26 4.48 -7.98 7.54
C ASP A 26 3.76 -7.80 6.20
N ALA A 27 4.22 -6.88 5.37
CA ALA A 27 3.70 -6.72 4.01
C ALA A 27 4.81 -6.44 2.99
N SER A 28 4.49 -6.67 1.72
CA SER A 28 5.18 -6.03 0.59
C SER A 28 4.17 -5.20 -0.21
N LEU A 29 4.61 -4.04 -0.70
CA LEU A 29 3.86 -3.16 -1.58
C LEU A 29 4.57 -3.04 -2.93
N ASP A 30 3.80 -3.15 -4.00
CA ASP A 30 4.24 -2.87 -5.37
C ASP A 30 3.90 -1.40 -5.66
N LEU A 31 4.90 -0.52 -5.56
CA LEU A 31 4.69 0.93 -5.62
C LEU A 31 4.05 1.39 -6.94
N GLY A 32 4.38 0.72 -8.06
CA GLY A 32 3.79 1.00 -9.36
C GLY A 32 2.30 0.64 -9.48
N ASP A 33 1.79 -0.25 -8.61
CA ASP A 33 0.40 -0.67 -8.60
C ASP A 33 -0.48 0.17 -7.64
N VAL A 34 0.14 1.04 -6.82
CA VAL A 34 -0.61 1.93 -5.91
C VAL A 34 -1.36 2.99 -6.73
N PRO A 35 -2.71 3.01 -6.68
CA PRO A 35 -3.47 4.00 -7.44
C PRO A 35 -3.20 5.41 -6.93
N ALA A 36 -2.91 6.32 -7.85
CA ALA A 36 -2.74 7.73 -7.57
C ALA A 36 -3.71 8.56 -8.43
N LEU A 37 -4.14 9.71 -7.93
CA LEU A 37 -4.88 10.69 -8.72
C LEU A 37 -3.99 11.29 -9.80
N ASP A 38 -4.59 11.67 -10.92
CA ASP A 38 -3.87 12.36 -11.99
C ASP A 38 -3.29 13.67 -11.46
N GLY A 39 -2.02 13.93 -11.75
CA GLY A 39 -1.31 15.11 -11.27
C GLY A 39 -0.74 14.99 -9.84
N ALA A 40 -1.01 13.93 -9.09
CA ALA A 40 -0.54 13.80 -7.70
C ALA A 40 0.99 13.72 -7.62
N GLN A 41 1.64 12.94 -8.50
CA GLN A 41 3.09 12.83 -8.52
C GLN A 41 3.76 14.15 -8.96
N GLU A 42 3.22 14.80 -9.97
CA GLU A 42 3.68 16.09 -10.48
C GLU A 42 3.58 17.18 -9.41
N THR A 43 2.49 17.19 -8.66
CA THR A 43 2.26 18.13 -7.56
C THR A 43 3.30 17.93 -6.45
N LEU A 44 3.57 16.69 -6.04
CA LEU A 44 4.60 16.38 -5.05
C LEU A 44 6.01 16.69 -5.57
N ALA A 45 6.29 16.40 -6.84
CA ALA A 45 7.58 16.74 -7.47
C ALA A 45 7.81 18.25 -7.54
N ALA A 46 6.75 19.05 -7.65
CA ALA A 46 6.80 20.52 -7.56
C ALA A 46 6.96 21.05 -6.11
N GLY A 47 7.08 20.15 -5.11
CA GLY A 47 7.24 20.51 -3.71
C GLY A 47 5.94 20.92 -3.00
N ILE A 48 4.78 20.68 -3.63
CA ILE A 48 3.47 20.96 -3.04
C ILE A 48 3.04 19.71 -2.28
N SER A 49 3.00 19.79 -0.96
CA SER A 49 2.61 18.69 -0.07
C SER A 49 1.73 19.18 1.07
N SER A 50 1.01 18.27 1.69
CA SER A 50 0.23 18.56 2.90
C SER A 50 1.14 18.96 4.07
N SER A 51 0.67 19.87 4.93
CA SER A 51 1.36 20.22 6.17
C SER A 51 1.55 19.05 7.15
N LEU A 52 0.77 17.98 7.01
CA LEU A 52 0.88 16.76 7.82
C LEU A 52 1.88 15.74 7.25
N ALA A 53 2.29 15.87 5.99
CA ALA A 53 3.20 14.93 5.34
C ALA A 53 4.54 14.72 6.10
N PRO A 54 5.18 15.76 6.70
CA PRO A 54 6.40 15.58 7.48
C PRO A 54 6.23 14.68 8.71
N GLU A 55 5.05 14.69 9.34
CA GLU A 55 4.77 13.82 10.49
C GLU A 55 4.60 12.37 10.06
N ASN A 56 3.88 12.14 8.97
CA ASN A 56 3.69 10.81 8.41
C ASN A 56 5.02 10.20 7.92
N LEU A 57 5.94 11.02 7.44
CA LEU A 57 7.24 10.55 6.99
C LEU A 57 8.06 9.84 8.10
N ARG A 58 7.74 10.07 9.37
CA ARG A 58 8.35 9.34 10.51
C ARG A 58 8.04 7.84 10.46
N LEU A 59 6.96 7.44 9.80
CA LEU A 59 6.55 6.05 9.62
C LEU A 59 7.48 5.27 8.68
N ARG A 60 8.35 5.96 7.91
CA ARG A 60 9.36 5.35 7.03
C ARG A 60 10.27 4.34 7.73
N ARG A 61 10.44 4.45 9.06
CA ARG A 61 11.22 3.51 9.87
C ARG A 61 10.70 2.05 9.80
N ALA A 62 9.45 1.85 9.41
CA ALA A 62 8.87 0.52 9.21
C ALA A 62 9.17 -0.05 7.81
N ILE A 63 9.74 0.74 6.90
CA ILE A 63 10.10 0.31 5.55
C ILE A 63 11.46 -0.38 5.58
N GLU A 64 11.53 -1.54 4.92
CA GLU A 64 12.79 -2.25 4.64
C GLU A 64 13.52 -1.53 3.50
N ASP A 65 14.86 -1.54 3.54
CA ASP A 65 15.74 -1.02 2.46
C ASP A 65 15.36 0.39 1.97
N ILE A 66 15.08 1.29 2.92
CA ILE A 66 14.58 2.63 2.66
C ILE A 66 15.42 3.43 1.66
N ASP A 67 16.75 3.27 1.69
CA ASP A 67 17.66 4.00 0.81
C ASP A 67 17.45 3.64 -0.68
N ALA A 68 17.07 2.39 -0.95
CA ALA A 68 16.79 1.90 -2.29
C ALA A 68 15.47 2.47 -2.87
N VAL A 69 14.49 2.76 -2.02
CA VAL A 69 13.14 3.13 -2.46
C VAL A 69 12.81 4.61 -2.28
N SER A 70 13.53 5.32 -1.41
CA SER A 70 13.27 6.74 -1.12
C SER A 70 13.52 7.68 -2.29
N ALA A 71 14.32 7.26 -3.27
CA ALA A 71 14.59 8.01 -4.51
C ALA A 71 13.50 7.82 -5.58
N LEU A 72 12.55 6.90 -5.39
CA LEU A 72 11.48 6.66 -6.37
C LEU A 72 10.49 7.82 -6.40
N PRO A 73 10.08 8.33 -7.57
CA PRO A 73 9.18 9.49 -7.69
C PRO A 73 7.84 9.33 -6.95
N ALA A 74 7.29 8.12 -6.93
CA ALA A 74 6.03 7.81 -6.26
C ALA A 74 6.17 7.56 -4.75
N TYR A 75 7.40 7.49 -4.20
CA TYR A 75 7.62 7.21 -2.77
C TYR A 75 6.91 8.19 -1.83
N PRO A 76 6.89 9.52 -2.07
CA PRO A 76 6.20 10.47 -1.19
C PRO A 76 4.67 10.24 -1.11
N LEU A 77 4.04 9.69 -2.15
CA LEU A 77 2.60 9.37 -2.15
C LEU A 77 2.20 8.43 -1.02
N LEU A 78 3.11 7.55 -0.60
CA LEU A 78 2.85 6.57 0.47
C LEU A 78 2.53 7.24 1.82
N PHE A 79 2.98 8.46 2.03
CA PHE A 79 2.85 9.22 3.27
C PHE A 79 1.90 10.40 3.15
N ASP A 80 1.37 10.64 1.93
CA ASP A 80 0.52 11.79 1.67
C ASP A 80 -0.83 11.65 2.40
N PRO A 81 -1.20 12.62 3.27
CA PRO A 81 -2.47 12.61 3.96
C PRO A 81 -3.64 12.74 2.98
N GLN A 82 -4.66 11.91 3.13
CA GLN A 82 -5.84 11.91 2.29
C GLN A 82 -7.05 12.43 3.06
N THR A 83 -7.85 13.32 2.45
CA THR A 83 -9.14 13.76 3.04
C THR A 83 -10.23 12.73 2.76
N ALA A 84 -10.24 12.19 1.55
CA ALA A 84 -11.20 11.19 1.09
C ALA A 84 -10.45 10.17 0.23
N GLY A 85 -9.57 9.41 0.85
CA GLY A 85 -8.79 8.37 0.20
C GLY A 85 -9.60 7.12 -0.12
N GLY A 86 -8.94 6.14 -0.69
CA GLY A 86 -9.54 4.85 -1.01
C GLY A 86 -9.71 3.95 0.21
N LEU A 87 -10.25 2.76 -0.03
CA LEU A 87 -10.24 1.67 0.94
C LEU A 87 -9.02 0.78 0.71
N LEU A 88 -8.39 0.35 1.79
CA LEU A 88 -7.35 -0.67 1.79
C LEU A 88 -7.92 -1.94 2.40
N ALA A 89 -7.90 -3.05 1.67
CA ALA A 89 -8.47 -4.31 2.14
C ALA A 89 -7.48 -5.47 1.98
N ALA A 90 -7.48 -6.36 2.96
CA ALA A 90 -6.78 -7.63 2.91
C ALA A 90 -7.75 -8.72 2.42
N VAL A 91 -7.43 -9.35 1.30
CA VAL A 91 -8.29 -10.34 0.62
C VAL A 91 -7.49 -11.62 0.39
N ALA A 92 -8.12 -12.78 0.61
CA ALA A 92 -7.48 -14.06 0.29
C ALA A 92 -7.02 -14.06 -1.17
N ALA A 93 -5.76 -14.41 -1.43
CA ALA A 93 -5.14 -14.31 -2.74
C ALA A 93 -5.93 -15.03 -3.86
N ALA A 94 -6.55 -16.17 -3.52
CA ALA A 94 -7.41 -16.91 -4.47
C ALA A 94 -8.67 -16.12 -4.91
N LYS A 95 -9.05 -15.06 -4.20
CA LYS A 95 -10.23 -14.23 -4.47
C LYS A 95 -9.88 -12.79 -4.89
N ALA A 96 -8.61 -12.39 -4.83
CA ALA A 96 -8.21 -11.00 -5.02
C ALA A 96 -8.48 -10.52 -6.45
N ASP A 97 -8.14 -11.31 -7.47
CA ASP A 97 -8.41 -10.95 -8.87
C ASP A 97 -9.92 -10.81 -9.16
N ALA A 98 -10.74 -11.74 -8.64
CA ALA A 98 -12.19 -11.65 -8.77
C ALA A 98 -12.76 -10.44 -8.03
N CYS A 99 -12.24 -10.14 -6.84
CA CYS A 99 -12.63 -8.96 -6.05
C CYS A 99 -12.36 -7.67 -6.83
N VAL A 100 -11.14 -7.51 -7.38
CA VAL A 100 -10.79 -6.33 -8.19
C VAL A 100 -11.64 -6.24 -9.45
N ALA A 101 -11.89 -7.36 -10.13
CA ALA A 101 -12.74 -7.38 -11.32
C ALA A 101 -14.18 -6.93 -11.00
N ASP A 102 -14.74 -7.36 -9.87
CA ASP A 102 -16.09 -6.97 -9.47
C ASP A 102 -16.16 -5.50 -9.02
N LEU A 103 -15.15 -5.00 -8.31
CA LEU A 103 -15.03 -3.57 -7.97
C LEU A 103 -14.99 -2.71 -9.23
N ARG A 104 -14.24 -3.11 -10.25
CA ARG A 104 -14.18 -2.37 -11.53
C ARG A 104 -15.51 -2.37 -12.26
N LYS A 105 -16.28 -3.46 -12.23
CA LYS A 105 -17.66 -3.49 -12.78
C LYS A 105 -18.60 -2.53 -12.04
N LEU A 106 -18.36 -2.31 -10.75
CA LEU A 106 -19.12 -1.36 -9.93
C LEU A 106 -18.69 0.10 -10.11
N GLY A 107 -17.69 0.36 -10.98
CA GLY A 107 -17.23 1.72 -11.30
C GLY A 107 -15.91 2.11 -10.64
N TYR A 108 -15.32 1.30 -9.76
CA TYR A 108 -14.03 1.57 -9.12
C TYR A 108 -12.87 1.19 -10.05
N GLN A 109 -12.72 1.93 -11.15
CA GLN A 109 -11.81 1.59 -12.25
C GLN A 109 -10.34 1.48 -11.83
N ARG A 110 -9.94 2.20 -10.78
CA ARG A 110 -8.57 2.20 -10.24
C ARG A 110 -8.33 1.15 -9.15
N ALA A 111 -9.32 0.29 -8.84
CA ALA A 111 -9.11 -0.80 -7.91
C ALA A 111 -7.97 -1.72 -8.43
N ALA A 112 -7.01 -2.02 -7.57
CA ALA A 112 -5.81 -2.77 -7.92
C ALA A 112 -5.34 -3.64 -6.76
N ILE A 113 -4.63 -4.72 -7.05
CA ILE A 113 -3.85 -5.45 -6.05
C ILE A 113 -2.52 -4.70 -5.92
N ILE A 114 -2.28 -4.09 -4.77
CA ILE A 114 -1.12 -3.23 -4.53
C ILE A 114 0.00 -3.92 -3.73
N GLY A 115 -0.18 -5.17 -3.35
CA GLY A 115 0.82 -5.89 -2.56
C GLY A 115 0.30 -7.17 -1.95
N GLU A 116 1.04 -7.70 -1.00
CA GLU A 116 0.72 -8.93 -0.29
C GLU A 116 1.07 -8.85 1.19
N VAL A 117 0.35 -9.59 2.00
CA VAL A 117 0.63 -9.77 3.43
C VAL A 117 1.57 -10.96 3.59
N ARG A 118 2.57 -10.81 4.47
CA ARG A 118 3.59 -11.81 4.76
C ARG A 118 3.62 -12.16 6.24
N ALA A 119 4.13 -13.34 6.57
CA ALA A 119 4.38 -13.70 7.96
C ALA A 119 5.38 -12.71 8.58
N MET A 120 5.07 -12.22 9.78
CA MET A 120 5.95 -11.33 10.52
C MET A 120 7.20 -12.07 10.99
N VAL A 121 8.36 -11.48 10.76
CA VAL A 121 9.65 -12.07 11.14
C VAL A 121 10.20 -11.44 12.44
N GLY A 122 9.97 -10.16 12.64
CA GLY A 122 10.49 -9.38 13.78
C GLY A 122 9.47 -9.19 14.92
N ALA A 123 9.81 -8.31 15.85
CA ALA A 123 8.91 -7.89 16.93
C ALA A 123 7.89 -6.83 16.50
N GLU A 124 8.23 -6.05 15.48
CA GLU A 124 7.41 -4.99 14.89
C GLU A 124 7.20 -5.26 13.40
N PRO A 125 6.04 -4.90 12.84
CA PRO A 125 5.76 -5.03 11.43
C PRO A 125 6.75 -4.29 10.54
N ARG A 126 7.08 -4.91 9.40
CA ARG A 126 7.94 -4.35 8.37
C ARG A 126 7.21 -4.34 7.03
N ILE A 127 7.50 -3.31 6.23
CA ILE A 127 6.94 -3.15 4.89
C ILE A 127 8.09 -3.13 3.90
N ARG A 128 8.08 -4.06 2.96
CA ARG A 128 8.99 -4.05 1.81
C ARG A 128 8.33 -3.30 0.67
N ILE A 129 9.00 -2.31 0.10
CA ILE A 129 8.55 -1.60 -1.10
C ILE A 129 9.29 -2.17 -2.31
N GLN A 130 8.54 -2.46 -3.37
CA GLN A 130 9.06 -2.88 -4.67
C GLN A 130 8.73 -1.80 -5.70
N SER A 131 9.67 -1.50 -6.61
CA SER A 131 9.45 -0.46 -7.65
C SER A 131 8.55 -0.94 -8.78
N GLU A 132 8.62 -2.23 -9.09
CA GLU A 132 7.85 -2.89 -10.13
C GLU A 132 7.33 -4.23 -9.62
N ARG A 133 6.16 -4.61 -10.10
CA ARG A 133 5.59 -5.92 -9.86
C ARG A 133 6.55 -6.97 -10.44
N ALA A 134 7.03 -7.89 -9.62
CA ALA A 134 7.78 -9.03 -10.13
C ALA A 134 6.93 -9.75 -11.19
N GLU A 135 7.42 -9.83 -12.43
CA GLU A 135 6.71 -10.43 -13.59
C GLU A 135 6.27 -11.88 -13.34
N THR A 136 6.87 -12.51 -12.34
CA THR A 136 6.51 -13.85 -11.89
C THR A 136 6.10 -13.82 -10.43
N ARG A 137 4.84 -13.55 -10.14
CA ARG A 137 4.30 -13.98 -8.84
C ARG A 137 4.40 -15.50 -8.78
N PRO A 138 5.09 -16.08 -7.77
CA PRO A 138 5.08 -17.54 -7.57
C PRO A 138 3.62 -18.00 -7.43
N VAL A 139 3.38 -19.26 -7.80
CA VAL A 139 2.04 -19.88 -7.67
C VAL A 139 1.46 -19.52 -6.31
N ARG A 140 0.33 -18.80 -6.31
CA ARG A 140 -0.33 -18.31 -5.11
C ARG A 140 -0.69 -19.48 -4.19
N ARG A 141 -0.19 -19.46 -2.97
CA ARG A 141 -0.58 -20.46 -1.97
C ARG A 141 -1.97 -20.12 -1.43
N SER A 142 -2.75 -21.14 -1.06
CA SER A 142 -4.12 -20.99 -0.55
C SER A 142 -4.24 -20.11 0.71
N GLU A 143 -3.15 -19.93 1.45
CA GLU A 143 -3.10 -19.13 2.68
C GLU A 143 -2.59 -17.70 2.46
N GLN A 144 -2.18 -17.35 1.24
CA GLN A 144 -1.68 -16.01 0.92
C GLN A 144 -2.81 -14.99 0.94
N VAL A 145 -2.53 -13.77 1.43
CA VAL A 145 -3.45 -12.64 1.50
C VAL A 145 -2.86 -11.48 0.70
N ASP A 146 -3.65 -10.93 -0.22
CA ASP A 146 -3.27 -9.77 -1.02
C ASP A 146 -3.89 -8.48 -0.44
N LEU A 147 -3.21 -7.35 -0.66
CA LEU A 147 -3.71 -6.01 -0.38
C LEU A 147 -4.38 -5.45 -1.64
N VAL A 148 -5.60 -5.01 -1.50
CA VAL A 148 -6.44 -4.43 -2.57
C VAL A 148 -6.91 -3.05 -2.17
#